data_9660ff61c8a9039d7f8bec900d96a0c8
#
_entry.id   9660ff61c8a9039d7f8bec900d96a0c8
#
_cell.length_a   1.000
_cell.length_b   1.000
_cell.length_c   1.000
_cell.angle_alpha   90.00
_cell.angle_beta   90.00
_cell.angle_gamma   90.00
#
_symmetry.space_group_name_H-M   'P 1'
#
loop_
_entity.id
_entity.type
_entity.pdbx_description
1 polymer ?
#
loop_
_entity_poly.entity_id
_entity_poly.type
_entity_poly.pdbx_seq_one_letter_code
_entity_poly.pdbx_strand_id
1 'polypeptide(L)'
;MKNFLNFLLVVIPIFGMAQTTSNNNVVIKNGTVLTITNGILSETDVWVENGKIKQIGPDLKVPAGISIVDASGKYVMPGIIDAHSHIALEAVNEATSPITSEVWMGDVINPFDVAIYRALAGGVTVTHAMHGSANAIGGQNVTLKLRYGNTDPLALRMEEAPRTIKFALGENPTRVHGRGKNMQPRSRMGVEAVIRNGFEEAIQYKKAWEEYEITRKQKNSTATAPSYSLRLETLKDILAGEIIIHCHSYRADEIYMLIQVCREYGIDKIVFSHVNEGFKVAPELAAYTMGASIFSDWWAYKFEVYYSTAYNAAVLTKNGVLTSINSDSGEVIRHLYHEAAKSQRYGGLSDEEALALITINPAKQLGIDTYVGSIEVGKQADLVIFDHHPLSVYAIPQMTFVDGIKYFDRVADDSDQRLKINPTELIEPIFLKEYDHNCMQNVDFYFTNFGRNLFEHRH
;
A
#
# COMPACT_ATOMS: atom_id res chain seq x y z
N MET A 1 -24.34 -33.61 -67.38
CA MET A 1 -24.20 -32.25 -66.76
C MET A 1 -23.49 -32.42 -65.45
N LYS A 2 -22.20 -32.09 -65.41
CA LYS A 2 -21.32 -32.21 -64.20
C LYS A 2 -21.22 -30.82 -63.59
N ASN A 3 -21.72 -30.68 -62.34
CA ASN A 3 -21.54 -29.47 -61.55
C ASN A 3 -20.18 -29.50 -60.84
N PHE A 4 -19.28 -28.62 -61.18
CA PHE A 4 -18.05 -28.34 -60.47
C PHE A 4 -18.37 -27.33 -59.34
N LEU A 5 -18.18 -27.77 -58.11
CA LEU A 5 -18.26 -26.92 -56.94
C LEU A 5 -16.84 -26.37 -56.64
N ASN A 6 -16.62 -25.08 -56.94
CA ASN A 6 -15.37 -24.40 -56.56
C ASN A 6 -15.38 -24.09 -55.07
N PHE A 7 -14.50 -24.72 -54.28
CA PHE A 7 -14.21 -24.33 -52.92
C PHE A 7 -13.19 -23.18 -52.93
N LEU A 8 -13.64 -22.00 -52.53
CA LEU A 8 -12.77 -20.83 -52.31
C LEU A 8 -12.11 -20.99 -50.92
N LEU A 9 -10.82 -21.29 -50.89
CA LEU A 9 -10.02 -21.32 -49.65
C LEU A 9 -9.71 -19.86 -49.28
N VAL A 10 -10.39 -19.31 -48.26
CA VAL A 10 -10.07 -18.01 -47.68
C VAL A 10 -8.94 -18.23 -46.66
N VAL A 11 -7.72 -17.87 -47.00
CA VAL A 11 -6.59 -17.83 -46.08
C VAL A 11 -6.70 -16.53 -45.27
N ILE A 12 -7.15 -16.65 -44.03
CA ILE A 12 -7.13 -15.54 -43.07
C ILE A 12 -5.69 -15.44 -42.56
N PRO A 13 -4.96 -14.34 -42.77
CA PRO A 13 -3.66 -14.17 -42.12
C PRO A 13 -3.89 -14.01 -40.62
N ILE A 14 -3.45 -14.96 -39.84
CA ILE A 14 -3.32 -14.82 -38.39
C ILE A 14 -2.16 -13.83 -38.17
N PHE A 15 -2.49 -12.57 -37.97
CA PHE A 15 -1.56 -11.61 -37.39
C PHE A 15 -1.30 -12.07 -35.94
N GLY A 16 -0.27 -12.84 -35.74
CA GLY A 16 0.29 -13.06 -34.43
C GLY A 16 0.72 -11.69 -33.88
N MET A 17 -0.01 -11.17 -32.91
CA MET A 17 0.53 -10.10 -32.06
C MET A 17 1.78 -10.69 -31.43
N ALA A 18 2.94 -10.25 -31.90
CA ALA A 18 4.20 -10.46 -31.21
C ALA A 18 4.03 -9.79 -29.85
N GLN A 19 3.78 -10.57 -28.80
CA GLN A 19 4.06 -10.11 -27.44
C GLN A 19 5.53 -9.74 -27.44
N THR A 20 5.84 -8.47 -27.36
CA THR A 20 7.16 -7.98 -27.01
C THR A 20 7.43 -8.54 -25.61
N THR A 21 8.17 -9.63 -25.53
CA THR A 21 8.70 -10.11 -24.26
C THR A 21 9.54 -8.99 -23.70
N SER A 22 9.03 -8.30 -22.70
CA SER A 22 9.79 -7.27 -21.98
C SER A 22 11.06 -7.95 -21.45
N ASN A 23 12.21 -7.41 -21.81
CA ASN A 23 13.49 -7.99 -21.40
C ASN A 23 13.74 -7.64 -19.93
N ASN A 24 13.44 -8.55 -19.01
CA ASN A 24 13.66 -8.39 -17.56
C ASN A 24 15.14 -8.55 -17.17
N ASN A 25 16.05 -8.41 -18.14
CA ASN A 25 17.48 -8.54 -17.93
C ASN A 25 18.14 -7.18 -18.14
N VAL A 26 18.76 -6.66 -17.11
CA VAL A 26 19.45 -5.38 -17.12
C VAL A 26 20.67 -5.43 -16.22
N VAL A 27 21.70 -4.69 -16.56
CA VAL A 27 22.83 -4.42 -15.68
C VAL A 27 22.89 -2.92 -15.43
N ILE A 28 22.80 -2.53 -14.17
CA ILE A 28 23.04 -1.15 -13.72
C ILE A 28 24.51 -1.10 -13.31
N LYS A 29 25.30 -0.23 -13.96
CA LYS A 29 26.74 -0.16 -13.82
C LYS A 29 27.22 1.07 -13.05
N ASN A 30 28.32 0.89 -12.29
CA ASN A 30 29.12 1.94 -11.68
C ASN A 30 28.36 2.87 -10.71
N GLY A 31 27.25 2.41 -10.11
CA GLY A 31 26.46 3.22 -9.20
C GLY A 31 26.97 3.20 -7.75
N THR A 32 26.57 4.18 -6.95
CA THR A 32 26.63 4.08 -5.51
C THR A 32 25.37 3.33 -5.05
N VAL A 33 25.52 2.07 -4.65
CA VAL A 33 24.42 1.19 -4.30
C VAL A 33 24.11 1.28 -2.81
N LEU A 34 22.92 1.78 -2.49
CA LEU A 34 22.37 1.84 -1.12
C LEU A 34 21.60 0.54 -0.87
N THR A 35 22.23 -0.45 -0.28
CA THR A 35 21.63 -1.80 -0.14
C THR A 35 20.51 -1.86 0.91
N ILE A 36 20.51 -0.93 1.85
CA ILE A 36 19.65 -0.81 3.05
C ILE A 36 20.05 -1.80 4.16
N THR A 37 20.41 -3.03 3.83
CA THR A 37 20.71 -4.09 4.80
C THR A 37 22.21 -4.42 4.92
N ASN A 38 23.01 -4.05 3.90
CA ASN A 38 24.43 -4.39 3.81
C ASN A 38 25.33 -3.15 3.55
N GLY A 39 24.85 -1.96 3.97
CA GLY A 39 25.59 -0.71 3.84
C GLY A 39 25.62 -0.14 2.42
N ILE A 40 26.55 0.77 2.20
CA ILE A 40 26.72 1.52 0.95
C ILE A 40 27.91 0.94 0.16
N LEU A 41 27.69 0.61 -1.11
CA LEU A 41 28.69 0.05 -2.01
C LEU A 41 28.98 1.06 -3.14
N SER A 42 30.18 1.60 -3.18
CA SER A 42 30.61 2.55 -4.22
C SER A 42 31.00 1.82 -5.51
N GLU A 43 30.85 2.47 -6.67
CA GLU A 43 31.27 1.98 -7.98
C GLU A 43 30.87 0.51 -8.23
N THR A 44 29.62 0.18 -7.92
CA THR A 44 29.14 -1.19 -7.89
C THR A 44 28.08 -1.41 -8.97
N ASP A 45 28.17 -2.58 -9.60
CA ASP A 45 27.20 -3.05 -10.58
C ASP A 45 26.12 -3.89 -9.91
N VAL A 46 24.89 -3.78 -10.42
CA VAL A 46 23.76 -4.65 -10.06
C VAL A 46 23.29 -5.36 -11.32
N TRP A 47 23.48 -6.69 -11.36
CA TRP A 47 23.01 -7.52 -12.47
C TRP A 47 21.67 -8.13 -12.14
N VAL A 48 20.70 -7.84 -12.99
CA VAL A 48 19.33 -8.37 -12.95
C VAL A 48 19.14 -9.41 -14.05
N GLU A 49 18.61 -10.56 -13.69
CA GLU A 49 18.26 -11.64 -14.62
C GLU A 49 16.90 -12.21 -14.27
N ASN A 50 15.99 -12.30 -15.24
CA ASN A 50 14.62 -12.77 -15.07
C ASN A 50 13.86 -12.03 -13.94
N GLY A 51 14.06 -10.70 -13.87
CA GLY A 51 13.39 -9.85 -12.89
C GLY A 51 13.93 -9.93 -11.47
N LYS A 52 15.01 -10.68 -11.22
CA LYS A 52 15.64 -10.82 -9.90
C LYS A 52 17.09 -10.35 -9.92
N ILE A 53 17.55 -9.88 -8.78
CA ILE A 53 18.96 -9.52 -8.57
C ILE A 53 19.77 -10.80 -8.56
N LYS A 54 20.60 -10.96 -9.57
CA LYS A 54 21.46 -12.15 -9.75
C LYS A 54 22.81 -11.99 -9.07
N GLN A 55 23.41 -10.81 -9.22
CA GLN A 55 24.75 -10.55 -8.69
C GLN A 55 24.94 -9.06 -8.39
N ILE A 56 25.73 -8.76 -7.38
CA ILE A 56 26.11 -7.41 -6.96
C ILE A 56 27.64 -7.43 -6.79
N GLY A 57 28.34 -6.45 -7.34
CA GLY A 57 29.80 -6.32 -7.21
C GLY A 57 30.40 -5.42 -8.25
N PRO A 58 31.68 -5.04 -8.11
CA PRO A 58 32.37 -4.21 -9.10
C PRO A 58 32.67 -4.99 -10.38
N ASP A 59 32.73 -4.31 -11.52
CA ASP A 59 33.22 -4.80 -12.81
C ASP A 59 32.59 -6.15 -13.25
N LEU A 60 31.29 -6.35 -13.06
CA LEU A 60 30.61 -7.58 -13.44
C LEU A 60 30.74 -7.86 -14.95
N LYS A 61 31.19 -9.06 -15.28
CA LYS A 61 31.20 -9.56 -16.67
C LYS A 61 29.83 -10.16 -16.99
N VAL A 62 29.15 -9.53 -17.90
CA VAL A 62 27.79 -9.93 -18.30
C VAL A 62 27.77 -10.41 -19.74
N PRO A 63 26.88 -11.34 -20.12
CA PRO A 63 26.71 -11.80 -21.49
C PRO A 63 26.39 -10.66 -22.46
N ALA A 64 26.78 -10.81 -23.73
CA ALA A 64 26.38 -9.87 -24.77
C ALA A 64 24.86 -9.84 -24.97
N GLY A 65 24.32 -8.66 -25.28
CA GLY A 65 22.89 -8.49 -25.54
C GLY A 65 22.01 -8.14 -24.32
N ILE A 66 22.59 -8.07 -23.10
CA ILE A 66 21.89 -7.55 -21.93
C ILE A 66 21.88 -6.00 -22.00
N SER A 67 20.75 -5.39 -21.65
CA SER A 67 20.63 -3.94 -21.53
C SER A 67 21.56 -3.41 -20.43
N ILE A 68 22.32 -2.37 -20.73
CA ILE A 68 23.23 -1.73 -19.77
C ILE A 68 22.72 -0.33 -19.47
N VAL A 69 22.64 0.00 -18.18
CA VAL A 69 22.30 1.33 -17.68
C VAL A 69 23.50 1.86 -16.91
N ASP A 70 24.06 2.99 -17.34
CA ASP A 70 25.14 3.66 -16.63
C ASP A 70 24.61 4.52 -15.48
N ALA A 71 25.02 4.17 -14.27
CA ALA A 71 24.70 4.87 -13.03
C ALA A 71 25.92 5.59 -12.43
N SER A 72 26.96 5.86 -13.23
CA SER A 72 28.14 6.59 -12.77
C SER A 72 27.74 7.95 -12.15
N GLY A 73 28.22 8.19 -10.92
CA GLY A 73 27.86 9.39 -10.15
C GLY A 73 26.42 9.45 -9.65
N LYS A 74 25.64 8.38 -9.77
CA LYS A 74 24.25 8.27 -9.32
C LYS A 74 24.12 7.27 -8.19
N TYR A 75 22.95 7.32 -7.52
CA TYR A 75 22.60 6.43 -6.42
C TYR A 75 21.57 5.40 -6.89
N VAL A 76 21.82 4.15 -6.56
CA VAL A 76 20.92 3.03 -6.83
C VAL A 76 20.39 2.52 -5.49
N MET A 77 19.07 2.52 -5.29
CA MET A 77 18.46 2.00 -4.08
C MET A 77 17.30 1.05 -4.42
N PRO A 78 16.79 0.27 -3.43
CA PRO A 78 15.56 -0.48 -3.64
C PRO A 78 14.42 0.46 -4.01
N GLY A 79 13.45 -0.03 -4.76
CA GLY A 79 12.21 0.69 -4.99
C GLY A 79 11.53 1.08 -3.68
N ILE A 80 10.96 2.27 -3.65
CA ILE A 80 10.21 2.77 -2.49
C ILE A 80 8.91 1.99 -2.37
N ILE A 81 8.51 1.70 -1.13
CA ILE A 81 7.28 0.99 -0.78
C ILE A 81 6.38 1.91 0.03
N ASP A 82 5.19 2.16 -0.46
CA ASP A 82 4.16 2.88 0.30
C ASP A 82 3.26 1.92 1.04
N ALA A 83 3.38 1.91 2.37
CA ALA A 83 2.62 1.00 3.24
C ALA A 83 1.12 1.35 3.37
N HIS A 84 0.67 2.50 2.86
CA HIS A 84 -0.73 2.92 2.92
C HIS A 84 -1.04 3.93 1.83
N SER A 85 -1.79 3.51 0.84
CA SER A 85 -2.22 4.34 -0.28
C SER A 85 -3.64 3.96 -0.73
N HIS A 86 -4.21 4.82 -1.56
CA HIS A 86 -5.50 4.61 -2.21
C HIS A 86 -5.43 4.80 -3.73
N ILE A 87 -4.22 4.89 -4.32
CA ILE A 87 -4.04 4.95 -5.77
C ILE A 87 -4.36 3.61 -6.43
N ALA A 88 -4.55 3.62 -7.73
CA ALA A 88 -4.87 2.44 -8.53
C ALA A 88 -6.21 1.78 -8.17
N LEU A 89 -7.15 2.52 -7.58
CA LEU A 89 -8.46 2.01 -7.17
C LEU A 89 -9.59 2.88 -7.74
N GLU A 90 -10.69 2.26 -8.21
CA GLU A 90 -11.90 2.97 -8.65
C GLU A 90 -12.81 3.40 -7.49
N ALA A 91 -12.73 2.70 -6.36
CA ALA A 91 -13.47 3.03 -5.15
C ALA A 91 -12.64 2.63 -3.92
N VAL A 92 -12.81 3.35 -2.81
CA VAL A 92 -12.01 3.09 -1.59
C VAL A 92 -12.84 2.73 -0.37
N ASN A 93 -14.15 2.95 -0.38
CA ASN A 93 -15.00 2.67 0.78
C ASN A 93 -16.27 1.93 0.40
N GLU A 94 -16.51 0.79 1.03
CA GLU A 94 -17.84 0.19 1.14
C GLU A 94 -18.39 0.53 2.53
N ALA A 95 -19.16 1.59 2.63
CA ALA A 95 -19.57 2.16 3.90
C ALA A 95 -21.02 1.82 4.28
N THR A 96 -21.62 0.77 3.74
CA THR A 96 -23.01 0.38 4.02
C THR A 96 -23.22 -0.08 5.45
N SER A 97 -22.20 -0.70 6.06
CA SER A 97 -22.21 -1.23 7.44
C SER A 97 -20.93 -0.82 8.18
N PRO A 98 -20.94 -0.77 9.52
CA PRO A 98 -19.72 -0.59 10.32
C PRO A 98 -18.69 -1.70 10.18
N ILE A 99 -19.10 -2.87 9.68
CA ILE A 99 -18.26 -4.03 9.37
C ILE A 99 -18.58 -4.48 7.95
N THR A 100 -17.58 -4.42 7.06
CA THR A 100 -17.68 -4.82 5.64
C THR A 100 -16.47 -5.68 5.22
N SER A 101 -16.07 -6.60 6.09
CA SER A 101 -14.91 -7.47 5.91
C SER A 101 -15.00 -8.41 4.70
N GLU A 102 -16.20 -8.56 4.12
CA GLU A 102 -16.47 -9.35 2.91
C GLU A 102 -15.95 -8.73 1.62
N VAL A 103 -15.73 -7.40 1.55
CA VAL A 103 -15.27 -6.75 0.33
C VAL A 103 -13.75 -6.82 0.20
N TRP A 104 -13.27 -6.77 -1.04
CA TRP A 104 -11.84 -6.85 -1.34
C TRP A 104 -11.42 -5.79 -2.37
N MET A 105 -10.37 -5.04 -2.05
CA MET A 105 -9.88 -3.96 -2.92
C MET A 105 -9.33 -4.46 -4.26
N GLY A 106 -9.00 -5.75 -4.36
CA GLY A 106 -8.59 -6.37 -5.61
C GLY A 106 -9.67 -6.37 -6.71
N ASP A 107 -10.96 -6.24 -6.33
CA ASP A 107 -12.08 -6.20 -7.28
C ASP A 107 -12.24 -4.83 -7.95
N VAL A 108 -11.55 -3.79 -7.47
CA VAL A 108 -11.69 -2.42 -7.95
C VAL A 108 -10.35 -1.79 -8.37
N ILE A 109 -9.37 -2.61 -8.73
CA ILE A 109 -8.08 -2.13 -9.24
C ILE A 109 -8.28 -1.41 -10.57
N ASN A 110 -7.79 -0.16 -10.66
CA ASN A 110 -7.72 0.61 -11.90
C ASN A 110 -6.28 0.67 -12.43
N PRO A 111 -5.91 -0.12 -13.44
CA PRO A 111 -4.56 -0.12 -14.00
C PRO A 111 -4.26 1.14 -14.83
N PHE A 112 -5.27 1.96 -15.14
CA PHE A 112 -5.14 3.18 -15.94
C PHE A 112 -5.01 4.44 -15.08
N ASP A 113 -5.02 4.31 -13.77
CA ASP A 113 -4.84 5.45 -12.87
C ASP A 113 -3.46 6.09 -13.09
N VAL A 114 -3.45 7.35 -13.51
CA VAL A 114 -2.22 8.12 -13.74
C VAL A 114 -1.37 8.29 -12.47
N ALA A 115 -1.97 8.15 -11.29
CA ALA A 115 -1.24 8.20 -10.03
C ALA A 115 -0.21 7.06 -9.92
N ILE A 116 -0.42 5.91 -10.58
CA ILE A 116 0.57 4.83 -10.70
C ILE A 116 1.85 5.35 -11.36
N TYR A 117 1.71 6.03 -12.50
CA TYR A 117 2.84 6.57 -13.23
C TYR A 117 3.55 7.68 -12.45
N ARG A 118 2.80 8.57 -11.80
CA ARG A 118 3.35 9.62 -10.94
C ARG A 118 4.12 9.05 -9.76
N ALA A 119 3.63 7.96 -9.15
CA ALA A 119 4.33 7.25 -8.08
C ALA A 119 5.64 6.62 -8.58
N LEU A 120 5.64 5.98 -9.75
CA LEU A 120 6.87 5.49 -10.42
C LEU A 120 7.87 6.62 -10.66
N ALA A 121 7.41 7.81 -11.08
CA ALA A 121 8.25 8.99 -11.25
C ALA A 121 8.84 9.51 -9.91
N GLY A 122 8.26 9.12 -8.78
CA GLY A 122 8.76 9.33 -7.42
C GLY A 122 9.63 8.18 -6.90
N GLY A 123 9.88 7.13 -7.71
CA GLY A 123 10.68 5.98 -7.30
C GLY A 123 9.91 4.89 -6.54
N VAL A 124 8.57 4.99 -6.46
CA VAL A 124 7.74 3.97 -5.80
C VAL A 124 7.51 2.80 -6.73
N THR A 125 7.70 1.59 -6.24
CA THR A 125 7.52 0.34 -7.00
C THR A 125 6.42 -0.54 -6.46
N VAL A 126 6.13 -0.44 -5.16
CA VAL A 126 5.09 -1.20 -4.46
C VAL A 126 4.21 -0.26 -3.67
N THR A 127 2.91 -0.49 -3.70
CA THR A 127 1.95 0.21 -2.85
C THR A 127 0.98 -0.77 -2.20
N HIS A 128 0.62 -0.50 -0.95
CA HIS A 128 -0.47 -1.18 -0.26
C HIS A 128 -1.76 -0.41 -0.49
N ALA A 129 -2.53 -0.82 -1.49
CA ALA A 129 -3.80 -0.21 -1.86
C ALA A 129 -4.90 -0.67 -0.91
N MET A 130 -5.36 0.24 -0.06
CA MET A 130 -6.19 -0.08 1.09
C MET A 130 -7.64 0.36 0.92
N HIS A 131 -8.55 -0.36 1.59
CA HIS A 131 -9.88 0.14 1.89
C HIS A 131 -9.78 1.43 2.73
N GLY A 132 -10.65 2.39 2.54
CA GLY A 132 -10.67 3.62 3.31
C GLY A 132 -11.07 3.40 4.77
N SER A 133 -11.11 4.48 5.55
CA SER A 133 -11.34 4.43 7.00
C SER A 133 -12.78 4.72 7.42
N ALA A 134 -13.75 4.50 6.54
CA ALA A 134 -15.17 4.73 6.85
C ALA A 134 -15.75 3.78 7.92
N ASN A 135 -15.19 2.59 8.05
CA ASN A 135 -15.74 1.49 8.85
C ASN A 135 -14.81 1.14 10.01
N ALA A 136 -15.36 0.71 11.15
CA ALA A 136 -14.56 0.16 12.25
C ALA A 136 -13.77 -1.08 11.80
N ILE A 137 -14.41 -1.95 10.99
CA ILE A 137 -13.78 -3.03 10.23
C ILE A 137 -14.19 -2.86 8.78
N GLY A 138 -13.25 -2.47 7.93
CA GLY A 138 -13.45 -2.28 6.49
C GLY A 138 -13.13 -3.54 5.68
N GLY A 139 -12.85 -3.35 4.38
CA GLY A 139 -12.54 -4.43 3.45
C GLY A 139 -11.10 -4.93 3.51
N GLN A 140 -10.87 -6.05 2.85
CA GLN A 140 -9.54 -6.60 2.62
C GLN A 140 -8.79 -5.73 1.62
N ASN A 141 -7.50 -5.50 1.87
CA ASN A 141 -6.65 -4.67 1.01
C ASN A 141 -5.94 -5.51 -0.06
N VAL A 142 -5.17 -4.84 -0.92
CA VAL A 142 -4.32 -5.49 -1.93
C VAL A 142 -2.96 -4.81 -2.00
N THR A 143 -1.88 -5.59 -2.08
CA THR A 143 -0.54 -5.07 -2.35
C THR A 143 -0.28 -5.12 -3.85
N LEU A 144 0.14 -4.00 -4.42
CA LEU A 144 0.32 -3.83 -5.85
C LEU A 144 1.78 -3.53 -6.20
N LYS A 145 2.25 -4.14 -7.28
CA LYS A 145 3.42 -3.73 -8.04
C LYS A 145 3.00 -2.70 -9.09
N LEU A 146 3.70 -1.58 -9.15
CA LEU A 146 3.33 -0.48 -10.02
C LEU A 146 3.74 -0.73 -11.48
N ARG A 147 3.17 -1.74 -12.12
CA ARG A 147 3.41 -2.17 -13.50
C ARG A 147 2.54 -1.39 -14.49
N TYR A 148 2.72 -0.06 -14.54
CA TYR A 148 1.93 0.84 -15.37
C TYR A 148 1.95 0.45 -16.86
N GLY A 149 0.81 0.58 -17.53
CA GLY A 149 0.65 0.20 -18.94
C GLY A 149 0.12 -1.21 -19.16
N ASN A 150 -0.02 -2.02 -18.10
CA ASN A 150 -0.83 -3.24 -18.17
C ASN A 150 -2.30 -2.88 -18.23
N THR A 151 -3.06 -3.64 -19.04
CA THR A 151 -4.52 -3.48 -19.14
C THR A 151 -5.27 -4.46 -18.23
N ASP A 152 -4.58 -5.52 -17.76
CA ASP A 152 -5.13 -6.48 -16.81
C ASP A 152 -4.91 -5.98 -15.37
N PRO A 153 -5.98 -5.67 -14.62
CA PRO A 153 -5.87 -5.24 -13.24
C PRO A 153 -5.12 -6.23 -12.35
N LEU A 154 -5.30 -7.53 -12.60
CA LEU A 154 -4.67 -8.58 -11.79
C LEU A 154 -3.15 -8.65 -12.01
N ALA A 155 -2.66 -8.19 -13.17
CA ALA A 155 -1.22 -8.12 -13.42
C ALA A 155 -0.48 -7.14 -12.51
N LEU A 156 -1.20 -6.23 -11.83
CA LEU A 156 -0.61 -5.32 -10.84
C LEU A 156 -0.48 -5.98 -9.46
N ARG A 157 -1.19 -7.05 -9.17
CA ARG A 157 -1.12 -7.70 -7.85
C ARG A 157 0.28 -8.26 -7.58
N MET A 158 0.71 -8.14 -6.35
CA MET A 158 1.85 -8.89 -5.82
C MET A 158 1.32 -10.19 -5.21
N GLU A 159 1.43 -11.29 -5.96
CA GLU A 159 0.84 -12.59 -5.58
C GLU A 159 1.41 -13.15 -4.27
N GLU A 160 2.67 -12.82 -3.97
CA GLU A 160 3.36 -13.28 -2.77
C GLU A 160 2.93 -12.55 -1.51
N ALA A 161 2.21 -11.43 -1.63
CA ALA A 161 1.81 -10.63 -0.47
C ALA A 161 0.72 -11.35 0.34
N PRO A 162 0.84 -11.38 1.68
CA PRO A 162 -0.21 -11.93 2.54
C PRO A 162 -1.51 -11.14 2.45
N ARG A 163 -2.59 -11.76 2.88
CA ARG A 163 -3.89 -11.09 3.04
C ARG A 163 -3.81 -10.05 4.15
N THR A 164 -4.40 -8.89 3.89
CA THR A 164 -4.47 -7.78 4.85
C THR A 164 -5.89 -7.20 4.89
N ILE A 165 -6.25 -6.53 5.97
CA ILE A 165 -7.56 -5.91 6.13
C ILE A 165 -7.47 -4.54 6.79
N LYS A 166 -8.36 -3.62 6.40
CA LYS A 166 -8.45 -2.27 6.98
C LYS A 166 -9.33 -2.26 8.22
N PHE A 167 -8.77 -1.75 9.32
CA PHE A 167 -9.54 -1.28 10.49
C PHE A 167 -9.43 0.23 10.59
N ALA A 168 -10.37 0.86 11.29
CA ALA A 168 -10.27 2.28 11.58
C ALA A 168 -10.82 2.63 12.96
N LEU A 169 -10.07 3.47 13.66
CA LEU A 169 -10.42 4.08 14.93
C LEU A 169 -10.83 5.55 14.72
N GLY A 170 -11.25 6.21 15.77
CA GLY A 170 -11.39 7.64 15.81
C GLY A 170 -12.65 8.21 15.17
N GLU A 171 -12.47 9.41 14.63
CA GLU A 171 -13.64 10.17 14.15
C GLU A 171 -14.17 9.67 12.80
N ASN A 172 -13.34 9.00 11.97
CA ASN A 172 -13.79 8.61 10.64
C ASN A 172 -15.01 7.65 10.70
N PRO A 173 -14.94 6.47 11.34
CA PRO A 173 -16.12 5.60 11.44
C PRO A 173 -17.25 6.21 12.25
N THR A 174 -16.97 7.03 13.28
CA THR A 174 -18.02 7.68 14.08
C THR A 174 -18.76 8.78 13.30
N ARG A 175 -18.08 9.44 12.36
CA ARG A 175 -18.73 10.44 11.48
C ARG A 175 -19.55 9.78 10.40
N VAL A 176 -18.99 8.80 9.70
CA VAL A 176 -19.68 8.13 8.59
C VAL A 176 -20.95 7.42 9.09
N HIS A 177 -20.85 6.61 10.11
CA HIS A 177 -21.99 5.82 10.60
C HIS A 177 -22.79 6.58 11.67
N GLY A 178 -22.13 7.18 12.64
CA GLY A 178 -22.81 7.83 13.77
C GLY A 178 -23.53 9.11 13.38
N ARG A 179 -22.82 10.06 12.76
CA ARG A 179 -23.42 11.34 12.34
C ARG A 179 -24.12 11.20 10.99
N GLY A 180 -23.48 10.52 10.01
CA GLY A 180 -24.02 10.42 8.66
C GLY A 180 -25.26 9.54 8.56
N LYS A 181 -25.29 8.39 9.26
CA LYS A 181 -26.36 7.38 9.14
C LYS A 181 -27.15 7.11 10.41
N ASN A 182 -26.85 7.82 11.50
CA ASN A 182 -27.48 7.61 12.82
C ASN A 182 -27.37 6.16 13.34
N MET A 183 -26.24 5.48 13.06
CA MET A 183 -25.93 4.11 13.44
C MET A 183 -24.73 4.05 14.39
N GLN A 184 -24.42 2.89 14.94
CA GLN A 184 -23.12 2.64 15.58
C GLN A 184 -22.01 2.55 14.52
N PRO A 185 -20.75 2.96 14.86
CA PRO A 185 -20.35 3.63 16.09
C PRO A 185 -20.68 5.13 16.07
N ARG A 186 -21.17 5.70 17.18
CA ARG A 186 -21.37 7.15 17.35
C ARG A 186 -20.30 7.82 18.20
N SER A 187 -19.46 7.03 18.84
CA SER A 187 -18.40 7.46 19.74
C SER A 187 -17.19 6.53 19.63
N ARG A 188 -16.06 6.95 20.17
CA ARG A 188 -14.84 6.13 20.24
C ARG A 188 -15.07 4.83 21.02
N MET A 189 -15.85 4.86 22.10
CA MET A 189 -16.31 3.66 22.82
C MET A 189 -17.13 2.73 21.92
N GLY A 190 -17.95 3.31 21.03
CA GLY A 190 -18.76 2.55 20.09
C GLY A 190 -17.91 1.85 19.02
N VAL A 191 -16.75 2.40 18.66
CA VAL A 191 -15.79 1.72 17.74
C VAL A 191 -15.28 0.44 18.37
N GLU A 192 -14.82 0.48 19.62
CA GLU A 192 -14.39 -0.71 20.35
C GLU A 192 -15.51 -1.76 20.43
N ALA A 193 -16.74 -1.33 20.79
CA ALA A 193 -17.89 -2.23 20.89
C ALA A 193 -18.22 -2.91 19.55
N VAL A 194 -18.14 -2.19 18.43
CA VAL A 194 -18.35 -2.77 17.08
C VAL A 194 -17.28 -3.81 16.75
N ILE A 195 -16.00 -3.54 17.05
CA ILE A 195 -14.91 -4.49 16.80
C ILE A 195 -15.11 -5.75 17.63
N ARG A 196 -15.36 -5.62 18.95
CA ARG A 196 -15.61 -6.76 19.85
C ARG A 196 -16.81 -7.59 19.38
N ASN A 197 -17.92 -6.95 19.06
CA ASN A 197 -19.12 -7.66 18.57
C ASN A 197 -18.82 -8.45 17.30
N GLY A 198 -18.05 -7.88 16.36
CA GLY A 198 -17.62 -8.60 15.16
C GLY A 198 -16.81 -9.87 15.48
N PHE A 199 -15.88 -9.79 16.42
CA PHE A 199 -15.09 -10.95 16.83
C PHE A 199 -15.93 -12.00 17.58
N GLU A 200 -16.85 -11.56 18.45
CA GLU A 200 -17.77 -12.48 19.13
C GLU A 200 -18.69 -13.20 18.14
N GLU A 201 -19.23 -12.49 17.15
CA GLU A 201 -20.04 -13.10 16.08
C GLU A 201 -19.21 -14.15 15.30
N ALA A 202 -17.96 -13.86 14.98
CA ALA A 202 -17.07 -14.81 14.28
C ALA A 202 -16.74 -16.04 15.13
N ILE A 203 -16.55 -15.88 16.44
CA ILE A 203 -16.34 -16.99 17.38
C ILE A 203 -17.59 -17.91 17.43
N GLN A 204 -18.77 -17.32 17.53
CA GLN A 204 -20.04 -18.10 17.54
C GLN A 204 -20.24 -18.81 16.18
N TYR A 205 -19.96 -18.13 15.08
CA TYR A 205 -20.02 -18.70 13.74
C TYR A 205 -19.07 -19.90 13.59
N LYS A 206 -17.81 -19.77 14.03
CA LYS A 206 -16.85 -20.87 14.01
C LYS A 206 -17.34 -22.05 14.82
N LYS A 207 -17.84 -21.84 16.04
CA LYS A 207 -18.38 -22.91 16.90
C LYS A 207 -19.56 -23.63 16.24
N ALA A 208 -20.49 -22.90 15.62
CA ALA A 208 -21.63 -23.49 14.94
C ALA A 208 -21.19 -24.42 13.78
N TRP A 209 -20.18 -24.02 12.99
CA TRP A 209 -19.63 -24.88 11.95
C TRP A 209 -18.89 -26.10 12.50
N GLU A 210 -18.12 -25.96 13.58
CA GLU A 210 -17.44 -27.08 14.25
C GLU A 210 -18.45 -28.08 14.78
N GLU A 211 -19.51 -27.64 15.45
CA GLU A 211 -20.59 -28.48 15.95
C GLU A 211 -21.32 -29.20 14.81
N TYR A 212 -21.62 -28.51 13.73
CA TYR A 212 -22.20 -29.11 12.53
C TYR A 212 -21.30 -30.20 11.95
N GLU A 213 -20.00 -29.96 11.80
CA GLU A 213 -19.04 -30.93 11.27
C GLU A 213 -18.91 -32.20 12.12
N ILE A 214 -19.09 -32.07 13.44
CA ILE A 214 -19.12 -33.21 14.37
C ILE A 214 -20.43 -33.95 14.22
N THR A 215 -21.56 -33.22 14.25
CA THR A 215 -22.91 -33.80 14.30
C THR A 215 -23.28 -34.50 12.98
N ARG A 216 -22.93 -33.90 11.82
CA ARG A 216 -23.24 -34.45 10.50
C ARG A 216 -22.61 -35.83 10.23
N LYS A 217 -21.53 -36.16 10.96
CA LYS A 217 -20.85 -37.47 10.86
C LYS A 217 -21.53 -38.58 11.68
N GLN A 218 -22.50 -38.22 12.53
CA GLN A 218 -23.22 -39.22 13.33
C GLN A 218 -24.23 -40.02 12.47
N LYS A 219 -24.44 -41.28 12.83
CA LYS A 219 -25.40 -42.15 12.15
C LYS A 219 -26.83 -41.56 12.31
N ASN A 220 -27.53 -41.42 11.19
CA ASN A 220 -28.89 -40.85 11.09
C ASN A 220 -28.92 -39.33 11.48
N SER A 221 -27.87 -38.61 11.27
CA SER A 221 -27.85 -37.17 11.53
C SER A 221 -28.87 -36.42 10.66
N THR A 222 -29.59 -35.49 11.28
CA THR A 222 -30.46 -34.50 10.63
C THR A 222 -29.92 -33.11 10.75
N ALA A 223 -28.62 -32.96 11.04
CA ALA A 223 -27.96 -31.67 11.23
C ALA A 223 -28.06 -30.80 9.97
N THR A 224 -28.47 -29.54 10.15
CA THR A 224 -28.52 -28.54 9.09
C THR A 224 -27.28 -27.68 9.17
N ALA A 225 -26.62 -27.43 8.02
CA ALA A 225 -25.45 -26.57 7.97
C ALA A 225 -25.80 -25.12 8.40
N PRO A 226 -24.92 -24.45 9.14
CA PRO A 226 -25.07 -23.04 9.42
C PRO A 226 -25.08 -22.22 8.12
N SER A 227 -25.72 -21.05 8.14
CA SER A 227 -25.69 -20.15 6.98
C SER A 227 -24.26 -19.66 6.72
N TYR A 228 -23.81 -19.77 5.48
CA TYR A 228 -22.50 -19.24 5.07
C TYR A 228 -22.50 -17.72 5.05
N SER A 229 -21.42 -17.10 5.57
CA SER A 229 -21.26 -15.66 5.62
C SER A 229 -19.82 -15.26 5.26
N LEU A 230 -19.64 -14.61 4.10
CA LEU A 230 -18.34 -14.09 3.68
C LEU A 230 -17.73 -13.17 4.74
N ARG A 231 -18.55 -12.30 5.33
CA ARG A 231 -18.13 -11.38 6.39
C ARG A 231 -17.53 -12.13 7.59
N LEU A 232 -18.22 -13.16 8.06
CA LEU A 232 -17.79 -13.92 9.24
C LEU A 232 -16.63 -14.88 8.93
N GLU A 233 -16.52 -15.39 7.70
CA GLU A 233 -15.33 -16.14 7.26
C GLU A 233 -14.07 -15.27 7.36
N THR A 234 -14.11 -14.04 6.85
CA THR A 234 -12.97 -13.11 6.95
C THR A 234 -12.62 -12.79 8.40
N LEU A 235 -13.61 -12.53 9.26
CA LEU A 235 -13.36 -12.26 10.69
C LEU A 235 -12.78 -13.50 11.41
N LYS A 236 -13.23 -14.69 11.06
CA LYS A 236 -12.67 -15.97 11.56
C LYS A 236 -11.20 -16.12 11.14
N ASP A 237 -10.85 -15.78 9.91
CA ASP A 237 -9.48 -15.83 9.41
C ASP A 237 -8.56 -14.83 10.12
N ILE A 238 -9.09 -13.63 10.51
CA ILE A 238 -8.35 -12.70 11.37
C ILE A 238 -8.03 -13.34 12.71
N LEU A 239 -9.03 -13.95 13.37
CA LEU A 239 -8.85 -14.64 14.66
C LEU A 239 -7.93 -15.87 14.56
N ALA A 240 -7.77 -16.44 13.37
CA ALA A 240 -6.82 -17.52 13.09
C ALA A 240 -5.39 -17.02 12.79
N GLY A 241 -5.18 -15.69 12.70
CA GLY A 241 -3.90 -15.10 12.35
C GLY A 241 -3.52 -15.22 10.87
N GLU A 242 -4.49 -15.46 9.98
CA GLU A 242 -4.25 -15.58 8.53
C GLU A 242 -4.26 -14.24 7.81
N ILE A 243 -4.79 -13.19 8.45
CA ILE A 243 -4.93 -11.84 7.89
C ILE A 243 -4.24 -10.84 8.80
N ILE A 244 -3.40 -9.97 8.22
CA ILE A 244 -2.75 -8.88 8.95
C ILE A 244 -3.71 -7.68 9.02
N ILE A 245 -3.96 -7.17 10.22
CA ILE A 245 -4.75 -5.95 10.42
C ILE A 245 -3.89 -4.73 10.14
N HIS A 246 -4.36 -3.82 9.29
CA HIS A 246 -3.82 -2.47 9.13
C HIS A 246 -4.85 -1.45 9.64
N CYS A 247 -4.53 -0.80 10.75
CA CYS A 247 -5.47 0.03 11.48
C CYS A 247 -5.18 1.52 11.36
N HIS A 248 -6.09 2.27 10.71
CA HIS A 248 -6.11 3.73 10.77
C HIS A 248 -6.28 4.22 12.21
N SER A 249 -5.36 5.04 12.70
CA SER A 249 -5.35 5.50 14.09
C SER A 249 -4.54 6.79 14.24
N TYR A 250 -4.94 7.65 15.19
CA TYR A 250 -4.19 8.86 15.51
C TYR A 250 -3.83 8.96 16.99
N ARG A 251 -4.79 8.71 17.88
CA ARG A 251 -4.72 8.97 19.31
C ARG A 251 -4.12 7.80 20.08
N ALA A 252 -3.31 8.11 21.06
CA ALA A 252 -2.63 7.13 21.90
C ALA A 252 -3.60 6.25 22.70
N ASP A 253 -4.69 6.83 23.24
CA ASP A 253 -5.69 6.11 24.02
C ASP A 253 -6.41 5.04 23.17
N GLU A 254 -6.73 5.35 21.92
CA GLU A 254 -7.40 4.42 21.00
C GLU A 254 -6.44 3.33 20.50
N ILE A 255 -5.19 3.68 20.22
CA ILE A 255 -4.13 2.71 19.86
C ILE A 255 -3.97 1.71 21.01
N TYR A 256 -3.83 2.22 22.24
CA TYR A 256 -3.70 1.38 23.42
C TYR A 256 -4.93 0.48 23.62
N MET A 257 -6.12 1.02 23.47
CA MET A 257 -7.38 0.26 23.55
C MET A 257 -7.37 -0.92 22.56
N LEU A 258 -7.05 -0.67 21.28
CA LEU A 258 -7.08 -1.75 20.29
C LEU A 258 -5.99 -2.80 20.54
N ILE A 259 -4.82 -2.40 21.05
CA ILE A 259 -3.80 -3.35 21.50
C ILE A 259 -4.36 -4.28 22.58
N GLN A 260 -5.12 -3.75 23.57
CA GLN A 260 -5.74 -4.60 24.60
C GLN A 260 -6.81 -5.54 24.02
N VAL A 261 -7.65 -5.04 23.10
CA VAL A 261 -8.62 -5.90 22.38
C VAL A 261 -7.90 -7.01 21.63
N CYS A 262 -6.86 -6.70 20.87
CA CYS A 262 -6.09 -7.70 20.14
C CYS A 262 -5.48 -8.76 21.07
N ARG A 263 -4.95 -8.35 22.24
CA ARG A 263 -4.43 -9.27 23.27
C ARG A 263 -5.49 -10.23 23.79
N GLU A 264 -6.67 -9.72 24.10
CA GLU A 264 -7.79 -10.53 24.61
C GLU A 264 -8.25 -11.59 23.60
N TYR A 265 -8.21 -11.28 22.31
CA TYR A 265 -8.60 -12.19 21.23
C TYR A 265 -7.44 -13.01 20.64
N GLY A 266 -6.21 -12.84 21.15
CA GLY A 266 -5.03 -13.57 20.67
C GLY A 266 -4.54 -13.14 19.29
N ILE A 267 -4.83 -11.90 18.87
CA ILE A 267 -4.43 -11.34 17.58
C ILE A 267 -3.09 -10.64 17.76
N ASP A 268 -2.04 -11.13 17.09
CA ASP A 268 -0.66 -10.59 17.14
C ASP A 268 -0.24 -9.90 15.83
N LYS A 269 -1.00 -10.07 14.74
CA LYS A 269 -0.69 -9.51 13.42
C LYS A 269 -1.42 -8.19 13.19
N ILE A 270 -0.88 -7.12 13.73
CA ILE A 270 -1.42 -5.77 13.58
C ILE A 270 -0.32 -4.73 13.30
N VAL A 271 -0.59 -3.86 12.32
CA VAL A 271 0.17 -2.64 11.99
C VAL A 271 -0.76 -1.44 12.17
N PHE A 272 -0.30 -0.43 12.87
CA PHE A 272 -1.05 0.82 13.00
C PHE A 272 -0.61 1.85 11.95
N SER A 273 -1.56 2.55 11.33
CA SER A 273 -1.31 3.59 10.32
C SER A 273 -1.57 4.99 10.89
N HIS A 274 -0.77 5.95 10.44
CA HIS A 274 -0.74 7.36 10.82
C HIS A 274 -0.15 7.61 12.20
N VAL A 275 -0.66 7.02 13.24
CA VAL A 275 -0.07 6.92 14.59
C VAL A 275 0.49 8.27 15.10
N ASN A 276 -0.24 9.37 14.88
CA ASN A 276 0.26 10.72 15.18
C ASN A 276 0.65 10.95 16.65
N GLU A 277 0.03 10.23 17.58
CA GLU A 277 0.38 10.24 19.00
C GLU A 277 1.18 9.00 19.44
N GLY A 278 1.75 8.24 18.51
CA GLY A 278 2.48 6.99 18.79
C GLY A 278 3.62 7.16 19.78
N PHE A 279 4.28 8.33 19.78
CA PHE A 279 5.34 8.65 20.74
C PHE A 279 4.90 8.54 22.21
N LYS A 280 3.59 8.61 22.50
CA LYS A 280 3.03 8.45 23.85
C LYS A 280 2.89 6.99 24.29
N VAL A 281 2.84 6.05 23.33
CA VAL A 281 2.62 4.59 23.53
C VAL A 281 3.65 3.75 22.77
N ALA A 282 4.83 4.31 22.55
CA ALA A 282 5.91 3.63 21.81
C ALA A 282 6.32 2.29 22.43
N PRO A 283 6.44 2.12 23.78
CA PRO A 283 6.75 0.83 24.38
C PRO A 283 5.70 -0.25 24.09
N GLU A 284 4.42 0.09 24.11
CA GLU A 284 3.32 -0.84 23.84
C GLU A 284 3.28 -1.24 22.36
N LEU A 285 3.51 -0.27 21.47
CA LEU A 285 3.65 -0.54 20.03
C LEU A 285 4.83 -1.50 19.77
N ALA A 286 5.99 -1.25 20.36
CA ALA A 286 7.16 -2.09 20.20
C ALA A 286 6.96 -3.51 20.74
N ALA A 287 6.22 -3.63 21.86
CA ALA A 287 6.04 -4.90 22.53
C ALA A 287 4.99 -5.83 21.89
N TYR A 288 4.03 -5.27 21.13
CA TYR A 288 2.87 -6.06 20.74
C TYR A 288 2.48 -5.97 19.27
N THR A 289 3.05 -5.09 18.48
CA THR A 289 2.62 -4.88 17.09
C THR A 289 3.69 -5.29 16.08
N MET A 290 3.27 -5.53 14.84
CA MET A 290 4.21 -5.71 13.73
C MET A 290 4.87 -4.38 13.31
N GLY A 291 4.37 -3.23 13.79
CA GLY A 291 4.94 -1.92 13.53
C GLY A 291 3.92 -0.80 13.42
N ALA A 292 4.44 0.36 13.07
CA ALA A 292 3.66 1.58 12.87
C ALA A 292 4.08 2.28 11.59
N SER A 293 3.12 2.62 10.75
CA SER A 293 3.31 3.39 9.52
C SER A 293 2.78 4.81 9.74
N ILE A 294 3.64 5.82 9.67
CA ILE A 294 3.33 7.16 10.14
C ILE A 294 3.33 8.21 9.02
N PHE A 295 2.82 9.41 9.33
CA PHE A 295 3.15 10.63 8.59
C PHE A 295 4.39 11.30 9.18
N SER A 296 5.24 11.91 8.35
CA SER A 296 6.45 12.57 8.84
C SER A 296 6.16 13.84 9.64
N ASP A 297 5.25 14.69 9.17
CA ASP A 297 4.97 16.00 9.76
C ASP A 297 3.56 16.56 9.46
N TRP A 298 2.58 15.69 9.22
CA TRP A 298 1.22 16.11 8.93
C TRP A 298 0.47 16.53 10.19
N TRP A 299 0.40 17.80 10.45
CA TRP A 299 -0.35 18.40 11.55
C TRP A 299 -1.36 19.41 11.04
N ALA A 300 -2.28 19.81 11.93
CA ALA A 300 -3.23 20.91 11.76
C ALA A 300 -4.32 20.74 10.67
N TYR A 301 -4.45 19.60 10.03
CA TYR A 301 -5.53 19.39 9.05
C TYR A 301 -6.84 18.89 9.69
N LYS A 302 -6.78 18.36 10.91
CA LYS A 302 -7.94 18.03 11.76
C LYS A 302 -7.57 17.98 13.24
N PHE A 303 -8.59 18.02 14.11
CA PHE A 303 -8.37 18.09 15.57
C PHE A 303 -7.68 16.85 16.14
N GLU A 304 -7.94 15.66 15.60
CA GLU A 304 -7.30 14.41 16.06
C GLU A 304 -5.77 14.40 15.92
N VAL A 305 -5.21 15.24 15.06
CA VAL A 305 -3.76 15.32 14.84
C VAL A 305 -3.11 16.52 15.55
N TYR A 306 -3.80 17.11 16.50
CA TYR A 306 -3.33 18.31 17.21
C TYR A 306 -1.96 18.13 17.88
N TYR A 307 -1.67 16.94 18.38
CA TYR A 307 -0.40 16.61 19.02
C TYR A 307 0.65 15.99 18.09
N SER A 308 0.45 16.04 16.79
CA SER A 308 1.44 15.54 15.84
C SER A 308 2.79 16.22 16.00
N THR A 309 3.86 15.47 15.81
CA THR A 309 5.23 15.97 15.91
C THR A 309 6.12 15.37 14.82
N ALA A 310 7.01 16.18 14.26
CA ALA A 310 8.00 15.74 13.28
C ALA A 310 9.07 14.78 13.86
N TYR A 311 9.13 14.63 15.19
CA TYR A 311 10.03 13.71 15.88
C TYR A 311 9.47 12.28 16.00
N ASN A 312 8.20 12.06 15.63
CA ASN A 312 7.50 10.81 15.92
C ASN A 312 8.24 9.59 15.35
N ALA A 313 8.68 9.63 14.07
CA ALA A 313 9.46 8.54 13.48
C ALA A 313 10.69 8.16 14.31
N ALA A 314 11.46 9.14 14.73
CA ALA A 314 12.68 8.89 15.50
C ALA A 314 12.38 8.37 16.91
N VAL A 315 11.33 8.89 17.57
CA VAL A 315 10.92 8.38 18.89
C VAL A 315 10.49 6.93 18.79
N LEU A 316 9.65 6.58 17.82
CA LEU A 316 9.19 5.21 17.61
C LEU A 316 10.36 4.28 17.29
N THR A 317 11.21 4.63 16.32
CA THR A 317 12.38 3.83 15.92
C THR A 317 13.32 3.59 17.09
N LYS A 318 13.66 4.64 17.86
CA LYS A 318 14.55 4.56 19.03
C LYS A 318 13.95 3.74 20.19
N ASN A 319 12.63 3.58 20.23
CA ASN A 319 11.94 2.71 21.18
C ASN A 319 11.72 1.28 20.65
N GLY A 320 12.31 0.93 19.49
CA GLY A 320 12.25 -0.42 18.93
C GLY A 320 10.98 -0.73 18.14
N VAL A 321 10.15 0.26 17.83
CA VAL A 321 9.00 0.07 16.94
C VAL A 321 9.51 -0.06 15.51
N LEU A 322 9.07 -1.08 14.77
CA LEU A 322 9.28 -1.17 13.33
C LEU A 322 8.48 -0.05 12.66
N THR A 323 9.14 1.05 12.35
CA THR A 323 8.50 2.27 11.87
C THR A 323 8.64 2.41 10.36
N SER A 324 7.56 2.77 9.65
CA SER A 324 7.59 3.18 8.25
C SER A 324 6.89 4.53 8.06
N ILE A 325 7.05 5.11 6.87
CA ILE A 325 6.30 6.29 6.43
C ILE A 325 5.34 5.86 5.32
N ASN A 326 4.13 6.41 5.35
CA ASN A 326 3.13 6.24 4.29
C ASN A 326 2.65 7.57 3.75
N SER A 327 2.03 7.52 2.57
CA SER A 327 1.53 8.72 1.91
C SER A 327 0.09 9.07 2.28
N ASP A 328 -0.80 8.08 2.29
CA ASP A 328 -2.26 8.27 2.32
C ASP A 328 -2.75 9.35 1.31
N SER A 329 -2.00 9.53 0.22
CA SER A 329 -2.21 10.61 -0.75
C SER A 329 -1.60 10.30 -2.10
N GLY A 330 -2.37 10.45 -3.18
CA GLY A 330 -1.87 10.35 -4.56
C GLY A 330 -0.79 11.37 -4.91
N GLU A 331 -0.66 12.45 -4.13
CA GLU A 331 0.36 13.48 -4.33
C GLU A 331 1.62 13.23 -3.49
N VAL A 332 1.47 12.90 -2.20
CA VAL A 332 2.60 12.67 -1.30
C VAL A 332 3.36 11.39 -1.63
N ILE A 333 2.70 10.37 -2.18
CA ILE A 333 3.32 9.09 -2.56
C ILE A 333 4.57 9.28 -3.42
N ARG A 334 4.59 10.24 -4.32
CA ARG A 334 5.74 10.53 -5.19
C ARG A 334 6.87 11.28 -4.51
N HIS A 335 6.72 11.63 -3.23
CA HIS A 335 7.68 12.40 -2.43
C HIS A 335 8.13 11.68 -1.15
N LEU A 336 7.87 10.37 -1.00
CA LEU A 336 8.17 9.62 0.21
C LEU A 336 9.64 9.71 0.63
N TYR A 337 10.57 9.83 -0.30
CA TYR A 337 11.98 10.03 0.01
C TYR A 337 12.25 11.39 0.68
N HIS A 338 11.50 12.45 0.36
CA HIS A 338 11.53 13.72 1.08
C HIS A 338 10.89 13.57 2.47
N GLU A 339 9.82 12.78 2.61
CA GLU A 339 9.22 12.50 3.92
C GLU A 339 10.21 11.77 4.85
N ALA A 340 10.98 10.82 4.31
CA ALA A 340 12.07 10.16 5.04
C ALA A 340 13.19 11.14 5.41
N ALA A 341 13.59 12.03 4.50
CA ALA A 341 14.59 13.06 4.76
C ALA A 341 14.18 14.05 5.88
N LYS A 342 12.88 14.39 5.99
CA LYS A 342 12.36 15.18 7.12
C LYS A 342 12.57 14.45 8.45
N SER A 343 12.26 13.17 8.51
CA SER A 343 12.43 12.35 9.73
C SER A 343 13.90 12.21 10.13
N GLN A 344 14.81 12.12 9.16
CA GLN A 344 16.25 12.21 9.40
C GLN A 344 16.62 13.58 9.98
N ARG A 345 16.21 14.63 9.30
CA ARG A 345 16.61 16.01 9.65
C ARG A 345 16.10 16.45 11.02
N TYR A 346 14.85 16.17 11.32
CA TYR A 346 14.23 16.59 12.60
C TYR A 346 14.56 15.61 13.73
N GLY A 347 14.44 14.30 13.47
CA GLY A 347 14.58 13.26 14.50
C GLY A 347 16.00 12.78 14.74
N GLY A 348 16.95 13.08 13.87
CA GLY A 348 18.33 12.63 13.95
C GLY A 348 18.47 11.13 13.75
N LEU A 349 17.69 10.56 12.82
CA LEU A 349 17.91 9.20 12.32
C LEU A 349 19.16 9.18 11.42
N SER A 350 19.83 8.02 11.34
CA SER A 350 20.88 7.81 10.33
C SER A 350 20.29 7.75 8.92
N ASP A 351 21.14 7.80 7.89
CA ASP A 351 20.69 7.66 6.50
C ASP A 351 20.03 6.31 6.27
N GLU A 352 20.62 5.24 6.83
CA GLU A 352 20.08 3.89 6.71
C GLU A 352 18.73 3.75 7.42
N GLU A 353 18.61 4.28 8.64
CA GLU A 353 17.33 4.29 9.40
C GLU A 353 16.26 5.06 8.62
N ALA A 354 16.58 6.23 8.07
CA ALA A 354 15.63 7.05 7.31
C ALA A 354 15.19 6.37 6.01
N LEU A 355 16.12 5.78 5.25
CA LEU A 355 15.79 5.04 4.03
C LEU A 355 15.01 3.75 4.32
N ALA A 356 15.30 3.10 5.45
CA ALA A 356 14.55 1.92 5.88
C ALA A 356 13.07 2.23 6.13
N LEU A 357 12.71 3.46 6.52
CA LEU A 357 11.31 3.89 6.73
C LEU A 357 10.43 3.77 5.48
N ILE A 358 11.04 3.78 4.30
CA ILE A 358 10.33 3.77 3.00
C ILE A 358 10.72 2.57 2.12
N THR A 359 11.47 1.60 2.65
CA THR A 359 11.95 0.44 1.90
C THR A 359 11.73 -0.86 2.68
N ILE A 360 12.69 -1.29 3.49
CA ILE A 360 12.65 -2.59 4.18
C ILE A 360 11.62 -2.64 5.32
N ASN A 361 11.37 -1.52 6.02
CA ASN A 361 10.41 -1.52 7.12
C ASN A 361 8.96 -1.69 6.64
N PRO A 362 8.46 -0.94 5.63
CA PRO A 362 7.15 -1.22 5.06
C PRO A 362 7.08 -2.62 4.44
N ALA A 363 8.17 -3.14 3.82
CA ALA A 363 8.19 -4.50 3.32
C ALA A 363 7.93 -5.54 4.43
N LYS A 364 8.57 -5.37 5.61
CA LYS A 364 8.34 -6.23 6.79
C LYS A 364 6.93 -6.11 7.34
N GLN A 365 6.37 -4.91 7.40
CA GLN A 365 4.99 -4.68 7.86
C GLN A 365 3.95 -5.33 6.93
N LEU A 366 4.26 -5.44 5.65
CA LEU A 366 3.45 -6.09 4.64
C LEU A 366 3.75 -7.59 4.47
N GLY A 367 4.78 -8.13 5.15
CA GLY A 367 5.21 -9.52 5.03
C GLY A 367 5.82 -9.88 3.67
N ILE A 368 6.44 -8.92 2.99
CA ILE A 368 7.03 -9.09 1.64
C ILE A 368 8.55 -8.82 1.59
N ASP A 369 9.18 -8.69 2.74
CA ASP A 369 10.60 -8.35 2.88
C ASP A 369 11.56 -9.41 2.36
N THR A 370 11.10 -10.65 2.17
CA THR A 370 11.86 -11.71 1.48
C THR A 370 11.96 -11.49 -0.03
N TYR A 371 11.08 -10.66 -0.58
CA TYR A 371 10.99 -10.39 -2.02
C TYR A 371 11.54 -9.03 -2.44
N VAL A 372 11.29 -7.98 -1.63
CA VAL A 372 11.61 -6.58 -1.95
C VAL A 372 12.11 -5.80 -0.72
N GLY A 373 12.41 -4.51 -0.88
CA GLY A 373 12.76 -3.60 0.20
C GLY A 373 14.25 -3.48 0.51
N SER A 374 15.11 -4.28 -0.12
CA SER A 374 16.57 -4.17 -0.06
C SER A 374 17.22 -4.69 -1.34
N ILE A 375 18.47 -4.30 -1.61
CA ILE A 375 19.25 -4.82 -2.74
C ILE A 375 20.06 -6.02 -2.24
N GLU A 376 19.51 -7.22 -2.48
CA GLU A 376 20.10 -8.50 -2.12
C GLU A 376 19.93 -9.52 -3.24
N VAL A 377 20.93 -10.40 -3.41
CA VAL A 377 20.84 -11.48 -4.42
C VAL A 377 19.64 -12.38 -4.15
N GLY A 378 18.85 -12.62 -5.20
CA GLY A 378 17.64 -13.43 -5.18
C GLY A 378 16.34 -12.64 -5.00
N LYS A 379 16.38 -11.40 -4.50
CA LYS A 379 15.20 -10.54 -4.42
C LYS A 379 14.75 -10.03 -5.79
N GLN A 380 13.50 -9.66 -5.89
CA GLN A 380 12.93 -9.03 -7.09
C GLN A 380 13.62 -7.68 -7.33
N ALA A 381 13.90 -7.38 -8.59
CA ALA A 381 14.65 -6.20 -8.98
C ALA A 381 13.75 -4.96 -9.08
N ASP A 382 13.22 -4.56 -7.95
CA ASP A 382 12.56 -3.28 -7.76
C ASP A 382 13.62 -2.26 -7.35
N LEU A 383 14.00 -1.39 -8.29
CA LEU A 383 15.15 -0.51 -8.16
C LEU A 383 14.80 0.90 -8.62
N VAL A 384 15.41 1.89 -7.98
CA VAL A 384 15.34 3.29 -8.42
C VAL A 384 16.73 3.90 -8.49
N ILE A 385 16.96 4.70 -9.53
CA ILE A 385 18.21 5.43 -9.75
C ILE A 385 17.92 6.91 -9.51
N PHE A 386 18.65 7.52 -8.56
CA PHE A 386 18.59 8.94 -8.26
C PHE A 386 19.87 9.65 -8.75
N ASP A 387 19.72 10.92 -9.14
CA ASP A 387 20.85 11.78 -9.53
C ASP A 387 21.69 12.28 -8.34
N HIS A 388 21.06 12.42 -7.15
CA HIS A 388 21.68 12.78 -5.88
C HIS A 388 21.32 11.76 -4.80
N HIS A 389 21.97 11.85 -3.64
CA HIS A 389 21.59 11.03 -2.49
C HIS A 389 20.09 11.18 -2.20
N PRO A 390 19.30 10.09 -2.05
CA PRO A 390 17.83 10.16 -1.97
C PRO A 390 17.29 11.08 -0.88
N LEU A 391 18.03 11.26 0.23
CA LEU A 391 17.64 12.17 1.32
C LEU A 391 18.03 13.64 1.07
N SER A 392 18.65 13.96 -0.08
CA SER A 392 18.92 15.33 -0.48
C SER A 392 17.64 16.00 -1.00
N VAL A 393 17.45 17.28 -0.67
CA VAL A 393 16.35 18.09 -1.25
C VAL A 393 16.48 18.28 -2.77
N TYR A 394 17.66 18.02 -3.34
CA TYR A 394 17.91 18.07 -4.78
C TYR A 394 17.73 16.73 -5.48
N ALA A 395 17.48 15.66 -4.72
CA ALA A 395 17.37 14.32 -5.29
C ALA A 395 16.14 14.20 -6.20
N ILE A 396 16.37 13.66 -7.40
CA ILE A 396 15.33 13.42 -8.39
C ILE A 396 15.49 11.98 -8.93
N PRO A 397 14.44 11.14 -8.86
CA PRO A 397 14.46 9.83 -9.51
C PRO A 397 14.64 9.97 -11.01
N GLN A 398 15.61 9.25 -11.57
CA GLN A 398 15.92 9.25 -12.99
C GLN A 398 15.27 8.08 -13.70
N MET A 399 15.30 6.91 -13.08
CA MET A 399 14.72 5.68 -13.63
C MET A 399 14.14 4.84 -12.50
N THR A 400 13.01 4.18 -12.77
CA THR A 400 12.36 3.25 -11.83
C THR A 400 12.09 1.92 -12.52
N PHE A 401 12.54 0.84 -11.88
CA PHE A 401 12.39 -0.53 -12.35
C PHE A 401 11.50 -1.31 -11.41
N VAL A 402 10.56 -2.08 -11.97
CA VAL A 402 9.73 -3.05 -11.25
C VAL A 402 10.00 -4.42 -11.89
N ASP A 403 10.37 -5.41 -11.10
CA ASP A 403 10.74 -6.75 -11.59
C ASP A 403 11.78 -6.71 -12.72
N GLY A 404 12.76 -5.78 -12.64
CA GLY A 404 13.80 -5.59 -13.64
C GLY A 404 13.36 -4.90 -14.93
N ILE A 405 12.10 -4.57 -15.08
CA ILE A 405 11.57 -3.83 -16.23
C ILE A 405 11.53 -2.33 -15.87
N LYS A 406 12.04 -1.50 -16.78
CA LYS A 406 12.02 -0.05 -16.62
C LYS A 406 10.62 0.49 -16.94
N TYR A 407 9.90 0.97 -15.93
CA TYR A 407 8.56 1.57 -16.06
C TYR A 407 8.59 3.10 -16.07
N PHE A 408 9.66 3.71 -15.60
CA PHE A 408 9.86 5.15 -15.67
C PHE A 408 11.28 5.47 -16.12
N ASP A 409 11.41 6.45 -17.01
CA ASP A 409 12.69 7.00 -17.50
C ASP A 409 12.50 8.48 -17.76
N ARG A 410 13.08 9.32 -16.91
CA ARG A 410 12.86 10.78 -16.96
C ARG A 410 13.26 11.41 -18.30
N VAL A 411 14.35 10.93 -18.91
CA VAL A 411 14.81 11.48 -20.20
C VAL A 411 13.90 11.06 -21.35
N ALA A 412 13.47 9.79 -21.35
CA ALA A 412 12.54 9.29 -22.37
C ALA A 412 11.16 9.92 -22.24
N ASP A 413 10.71 10.17 -21.00
CA ASP A 413 9.39 10.69 -20.72
C ASP A 413 9.21 12.17 -21.11
N ASP A 414 10.28 12.96 -21.12
CA ASP A 414 10.21 14.35 -21.63
C ASP A 414 9.75 14.41 -23.08
N SER A 415 9.92 13.33 -23.84
CA SER A 415 9.46 13.17 -25.22
C SER A 415 8.20 12.31 -25.35
N ASP A 416 7.74 11.66 -24.29
CA ASP A 416 6.64 10.73 -24.33
C ASP A 416 5.28 11.44 -24.37
N GLN A 417 4.57 11.26 -25.50
CA GLN A 417 3.26 11.88 -25.73
C GLN A 417 2.15 11.32 -24.81
N ARG A 418 2.35 10.14 -24.21
CA ARG A 418 1.37 9.55 -23.27
C ARG A 418 1.15 10.42 -22.04
N LEU A 419 2.12 11.26 -21.71
CA LEU A 419 2.09 12.19 -20.58
C LEU A 419 1.60 13.58 -20.95
N LYS A 420 1.45 13.87 -22.23
CA LYS A 420 0.86 15.14 -22.70
C LYS A 420 -0.64 15.05 -22.52
N ILE A 421 -1.09 15.39 -21.34
CA ILE A 421 -2.50 15.48 -21.02
C ILE A 421 -3.12 16.53 -21.95
N ASN A 422 -4.10 16.13 -22.74
CA ASN A 422 -4.89 17.08 -23.52
C ASN A 422 -5.66 17.98 -22.54
N PRO A 423 -5.41 19.30 -22.50
CA PRO A 423 -6.07 20.18 -21.53
C PRO A 423 -7.61 20.15 -21.63
N THR A 424 -8.17 19.74 -22.77
CA THR A 424 -9.61 19.58 -22.95
C THR A 424 -10.18 18.30 -22.32
N GLU A 425 -9.35 17.30 -22.04
CA GLU A 425 -9.76 16.05 -21.36
C GLU A 425 -9.64 16.14 -19.84
N LEU A 426 -8.96 17.19 -19.34
CA LEU A 426 -8.67 17.40 -17.93
C LEU A 426 -9.82 17.95 -17.08
N ILE A 427 -10.89 18.46 -17.72
CA ILE A 427 -11.77 19.39 -17.00
C ILE A 427 -12.87 18.69 -16.19
N GLU A 428 -13.18 17.41 -16.37
CA GLU A 428 -14.26 16.79 -15.60
C GLU A 428 -13.92 15.52 -14.77
N PRO A 429 -13.14 14.54 -15.21
CA PRO A 429 -13.03 13.31 -14.43
C PRO A 429 -11.98 13.34 -13.31
N ILE A 430 -10.90 14.12 -13.46
CA ILE A 430 -9.76 14.07 -12.54
C ILE A 430 -10.08 14.75 -11.21
N PHE A 431 -10.74 15.90 -11.23
CA PHE A 431 -11.11 16.58 -9.98
C PHE A 431 -12.12 15.80 -9.14
N LEU A 432 -13.06 15.10 -9.77
CA LEU A 432 -14.03 14.28 -9.04
C LEU A 432 -13.44 12.97 -8.53
N LYS A 433 -12.49 12.35 -9.25
CA LYS A 433 -11.85 11.08 -8.84
C LYS A 433 -10.79 11.27 -7.75
N GLU A 434 -9.97 12.31 -7.80
CA GLU A 434 -9.00 12.59 -6.73
C GLU A 434 -9.66 12.83 -5.36
N TYR A 435 -10.86 13.38 -5.35
CA TYR A 435 -11.58 13.65 -4.11
C TYR A 435 -12.14 12.38 -3.43
N ASP A 436 -12.41 11.31 -4.19
CA ASP A 436 -12.95 10.06 -3.64
C ASP A 436 -11.89 9.10 -3.08
N HIS A 437 -10.60 9.31 -3.36
CA HIS A 437 -9.54 8.34 -3.09
C HIS A 437 -8.72 8.57 -1.82
N ASN A 438 -8.94 9.67 -1.11
CA ASN A 438 -8.05 10.06 -0.02
C ASN A 438 -8.75 9.98 1.34
N CYS A 439 -8.17 9.31 2.34
CA CYS A 439 -8.61 9.41 3.74
C CYS A 439 -8.60 10.86 4.26
N MET A 440 -7.92 11.76 3.57
CA MET A 440 -7.88 13.21 3.80
C MET A 440 -9.08 13.98 3.22
N GLN A 441 -9.95 13.37 2.44
CA GLN A 441 -11.11 14.00 1.79
C GLN A 441 -12.06 14.76 2.68
N ASN A 442 -11.88 14.60 3.94
CA ASN A 442 -12.66 15.38 4.88
C ASN A 442 -12.36 16.87 4.86
N VAL A 443 -11.29 17.34 4.20
CA VAL A 443 -11.01 18.77 4.09
C VAL A 443 -12.07 19.48 3.25
N ASP A 444 -12.45 18.94 2.11
CA ASP A 444 -13.52 19.52 1.27
C ASP A 444 -14.91 19.36 1.90
N PHE A 445 -15.16 18.22 2.55
CA PHE A 445 -16.38 18.07 3.35
C PHE A 445 -16.43 19.10 4.48
N TYR A 446 -15.30 19.42 5.11
CA TYR A 446 -15.21 20.51 6.09
C TYR A 446 -15.46 21.86 5.45
N PHE A 447 -14.81 22.19 4.35
CA PHE A 447 -14.98 23.49 3.67
C PHE A 447 -16.37 23.61 3.06
N THR A 448 -16.94 22.53 2.49
CA THR A 448 -18.27 22.56 1.88
C THR A 448 -19.39 22.59 2.94
N ASN A 449 -19.24 21.91 4.07
CA ASN A 449 -20.30 21.83 5.07
C ASN A 449 -20.11 22.77 6.27
N PHE A 450 -18.87 23.09 6.66
CA PHE A 450 -18.60 24.06 7.73
C PHE A 450 -18.33 25.47 7.18
N GLY A 451 -17.76 25.61 6.01
CA GLY A 451 -17.59 26.91 5.35
C GLY A 451 -18.94 27.55 5.01
N ARG A 452 -19.93 26.80 4.57
CA ARG A 452 -21.30 27.31 4.38
C ARG A 452 -21.92 27.78 5.69
N ASN A 453 -21.79 27.03 6.77
CA ASN A 453 -22.35 27.42 8.08
C ASN A 453 -21.64 28.63 8.72
N LEU A 454 -20.36 28.86 8.41
CA LEU A 454 -19.62 30.05 8.87
C LEU A 454 -20.04 31.33 8.11
N PHE A 455 -20.57 31.21 6.91
CA PHE A 455 -21.04 32.34 6.10
C PHE A 455 -22.56 32.58 6.17
N GLU A 456 -23.37 31.59 6.55
CA GLU A 456 -24.82 31.70 6.72
C GLU A 456 -25.27 32.34 8.06
N HIS A 457 -24.38 32.52 9.05
CA HIS A 457 -24.67 33.19 10.31
C HIS A 457 -24.30 34.66 10.35
N ARG A 458 -24.16 35.31 9.20
CA ARG A 458 -24.06 36.77 9.09
C ARG A 458 -25.25 37.34 8.31
N HIS A 459 -26.42 37.24 8.91
CA HIS A 459 -27.53 38.21 8.67
C HIS A 459 -28.46 38.21 9.87
#